data_68c49d6e566cfbdbbf67f0d25243f855
#
_entry.id   68c49d6e566cfbdbbf67f0d25243f855
#
_cell.length_a   1.000
_cell.length_b   1.000
_cell.length_c   1.000
_cell.angle_alpha   90.00
_cell.angle_beta   90.00
_cell.angle_gamma   90.00
#
_symmetry.space_group_name_H-M   'P 1'
#
loop_
_entity.id
_entity.type
_entity.pdbx_description
1 polymer ?
#
loop_
_entity_poly.entity_id
_entity_poly.type
_entity_poly.pdbx_seq_one_letter_code
_entity_poly.pdbx_strand_id
1 'polypeptide(L)'
;MKVGLIQQKNTADRAANIEKLKVNIRKAAREGAELVVLQELHNGLYFCQTEDTSMFDLAETIPGPSTETFGALAKELGIVLVLSLFEKRAPGLYHNTAVVLEKDGTIAGKYRKMHIPDDPAYYEKFYFTPGDLGFEPINTSVGHLGVLVCWDQWYPEAARLMAMRGAEMLIYPTAIGWESSDTQEEKDRQLGAWVTLSLIH
;
A
#
# COMPACT_ATOMS: atom_id res chain seq x y z
N MET A 1 20.62 2.77 -4.16
CA MET A 1 19.31 3.43 -4.00
C MET A 1 18.97 3.58 -2.53
N LYS A 2 18.50 4.75 -2.09
CA LYS A 2 17.95 4.98 -0.75
C LYS A 2 16.43 4.93 -0.79
N VAL A 3 15.81 4.15 0.12
CA VAL A 3 14.35 4.01 0.23
C VAL A 3 13.87 4.74 1.47
N GLY A 4 12.82 5.55 1.33
CA GLY A 4 12.09 6.21 2.40
C GLY A 4 10.80 5.45 2.72
N LEU A 5 10.65 4.96 3.94
CA LEU A 5 9.40 4.35 4.40
C LEU A 5 8.64 5.37 5.25
N ILE A 6 7.42 5.71 4.84
CA ILE A 6 6.58 6.64 5.59
C ILE A 6 5.58 5.85 6.41
N GLN A 7 5.79 5.89 7.72
CA GLN A 7 4.87 5.36 8.72
C GLN A 7 4.34 6.51 9.56
N GLN A 8 3.06 6.78 9.49
CA GLN A 8 2.43 7.85 10.27
C GLN A 8 1.13 7.42 10.93
N LYS A 9 0.83 8.02 12.06
CA LYS A 9 -0.49 7.92 12.67
C LYS A 9 -1.46 8.80 11.90
N ASN A 10 -2.51 8.20 11.36
CA ASN A 10 -3.61 8.89 10.70
C ASN A 10 -4.73 9.27 11.68
N THR A 11 -5.57 10.19 11.25
CA THR A 11 -6.80 10.63 11.92
C THR A 11 -7.99 10.48 10.98
N ALA A 12 -9.19 10.77 11.44
CA ALA A 12 -10.38 10.82 10.58
C ALA A 12 -10.33 11.98 9.56
N ASP A 13 -9.52 13.00 9.79
CA ASP A 13 -9.32 14.11 8.85
C ASP A 13 -8.37 13.72 7.72
N ARG A 14 -8.96 13.30 6.58
CA ARG A 14 -8.23 12.89 5.38
C ARG A 14 -7.32 14.01 4.83
N ALA A 15 -7.79 15.26 4.86
CA ALA A 15 -7.00 16.38 4.33
C ALA A 15 -5.75 16.62 5.17
N ALA A 16 -5.89 16.59 6.50
CA ALA A 16 -4.75 16.72 7.42
C ALA A 16 -3.76 15.56 7.26
N ASN A 17 -4.25 14.32 7.03
CA ASN A 17 -3.37 13.17 6.78
C ASN A 17 -2.56 13.36 5.50
N ILE A 18 -3.19 13.81 4.40
CA ILE A 18 -2.53 14.07 3.12
C ILE A 18 -1.45 15.15 3.25
N GLU A 19 -1.75 16.25 3.94
CA GLU A 19 -0.75 17.31 4.17
C GLU A 19 0.44 16.80 4.99
N LYS A 20 0.18 16.01 6.02
CA LYS A 20 1.23 15.36 6.81
C LYS A 20 2.08 14.40 5.98
N LEU A 21 1.45 13.61 5.08
CA LEU A 21 2.17 12.75 4.13
C LEU A 21 3.09 13.57 3.23
N LYS A 22 2.61 14.67 2.64
CA LYS A 22 3.43 15.54 1.80
C LYS A 22 4.67 16.06 2.54
N VAL A 23 4.53 16.46 3.81
CA VAL A 23 5.66 16.90 4.64
C VAL A 23 6.66 15.77 4.84
N ASN A 24 6.19 14.57 5.19
CA ASN A 24 7.04 13.41 5.43
C ASN A 24 7.75 12.94 4.14
N ILE A 25 7.05 12.93 3.00
CA ILE A 25 7.62 12.58 1.69
C ILE A 25 8.73 13.58 1.32
N ARG A 26 8.48 14.90 1.47
CA ARG A 26 9.51 15.93 1.23
C ARG A 26 10.73 15.76 2.15
N LYS A 27 10.51 15.36 3.40
CA LYS A 27 11.60 15.06 4.32
C LYS A 27 12.43 13.88 3.82
N ALA A 28 11.81 12.75 3.46
CA ALA A 28 12.51 11.58 2.94
C ALA A 28 13.31 11.92 1.67
N ALA A 29 12.72 12.68 0.73
CA ALA A 29 13.41 13.11 -0.48
C ALA A 29 14.63 14.01 -0.19
N ARG A 30 14.50 14.97 0.74
CA ARG A 30 15.65 15.80 1.18
C ARG A 30 16.76 15.00 1.83
N GLU A 31 16.43 13.87 2.46
CA GLU A 31 17.41 12.93 3.01
C GLU A 31 17.99 11.99 1.96
N GLY A 32 17.62 12.17 0.69
CA GLY A 32 18.17 11.46 -0.47
C GLY A 32 17.41 10.17 -0.83
N ALA A 33 16.17 9.99 -0.40
CA ALA A 33 15.36 8.88 -0.87
C ALA A 33 15.02 9.05 -2.36
N GLU A 34 15.25 8.00 -3.14
CA GLU A 34 14.92 7.92 -4.57
C GLU A 34 13.59 7.18 -4.80
N LEU A 35 13.24 6.30 -3.86
CA LEU A 35 11.97 5.59 -3.75
C LEU A 35 11.34 5.90 -2.40
N VAL A 36 10.06 6.27 -2.38
CA VAL A 36 9.30 6.45 -1.13
C VAL A 36 8.08 5.56 -1.16
N VAL A 37 7.84 4.85 -0.05
CA VAL A 37 6.73 3.92 0.11
C VAL A 37 5.82 4.41 1.23
N LEU A 38 4.53 4.50 0.95
CA LEU A 38 3.50 4.84 1.93
C LEU A 38 2.88 3.57 2.52
N GLN A 39 2.24 3.69 3.68
CA GLN A 39 1.50 2.60 4.31
C GLN A 39 0.24 2.24 3.50
N GLU A 40 -0.31 1.07 3.75
CA GLU A 40 -1.57 0.61 3.15
C GLU A 40 -2.72 1.57 3.48
N LEU A 41 -3.58 1.87 2.47
CA LEU A 41 -4.73 2.76 2.59
C LEU A 41 -4.40 4.11 3.26
N HIS A 42 -3.27 4.68 2.88
CA HIS A 42 -2.54 5.76 3.56
C HIS A 42 -3.32 7.07 3.78
N ASN A 43 -4.43 7.28 3.10
CA ASN A 43 -5.18 8.54 3.16
C ASN A 43 -6.00 8.73 4.45
N GLY A 44 -6.29 7.65 5.19
CA GLY A 44 -7.19 7.71 6.34
C GLY A 44 -6.88 6.68 7.41
N LEU A 45 -7.82 6.52 8.32
CA LEU A 45 -7.83 5.40 9.26
C LEU A 45 -8.08 4.11 8.49
N TYR A 46 -7.57 3.00 9.01
CA TYR A 46 -7.92 1.66 8.52
C TYR A 46 -9.37 1.37 8.91
N PHE A 47 -10.26 1.37 7.92
CA PHE A 47 -11.71 1.30 8.13
C PHE A 47 -12.27 -0.11 8.12
N CYS A 48 -11.48 -1.11 7.73
CA CYS A 48 -11.96 -2.49 7.60
C CYS A 48 -12.13 -3.22 8.95
N GLN A 49 -12.00 -2.52 10.08
CA GLN A 49 -12.31 -3.06 11.41
C GLN A 49 -13.80 -3.31 11.62
N THR A 50 -14.65 -2.68 10.82
CA THR A 50 -16.09 -2.82 10.81
C THR A 50 -16.63 -2.89 9.39
N GLU A 51 -17.84 -3.43 9.21
CA GLU A 51 -18.57 -3.41 7.95
C GLU A 51 -19.50 -2.20 7.92
N ASP A 52 -19.08 -1.13 7.23
CA ASP A 52 -19.82 0.13 7.15
C ASP A 52 -19.91 0.60 5.70
N THR A 53 -21.11 0.61 5.15
CA THR A 53 -21.36 1.00 3.76
C THR A 53 -21.00 2.45 3.45
N SER A 54 -20.96 3.34 4.45
CA SER A 54 -20.58 4.73 4.27
C SER A 54 -19.09 4.89 3.88
N MET A 55 -18.26 3.89 4.19
CA MET A 55 -16.84 3.90 3.84
C MET A 55 -16.58 3.79 2.34
N PHE A 56 -17.56 3.31 1.54
CA PHE A 56 -17.42 3.31 0.08
C PHE A 56 -17.31 4.71 -0.53
N ASP A 57 -17.73 5.76 0.19
CA ASP A 57 -17.57 7.14 -0.23
C ASP A 57 -16.10 7.61 -0.18
N LEU A 58 -15.22 6.87 0.50
CA LEU A 58 -13.79 7.13 0.53
C LEU A 58 -13.06 6.65 -0.73
N ALA A 59 -13.71 5.78 -1.52
CA ALA A 59 -13.09 5.18 -2.70
C ALA A 59 -12.95 6.22 -3.84
N GLU A 60 -11.84 6.13 -4.55
CA GLU A 60 -11.54 7.01 -5.67
C GLU A 60 -11.14 6.24 -6.93
N THR A 61 -11.32 6.83 -8.09
CA THR A 61 -10.84 6.27 -9.36
C THR A 61 -9.31 6.31 -9.43
N ILE A 62 -8.72 5.44 -10.25
CA ILE A 62 -7.31 5.48 -10.61
C ILE A 62 -7.21 5.50 -12.14
N PRO A 63 -6.77 6.63 -12.75
CA PRO A 63 -6.35 7.91 -12.14
C PRO A 63 -7.45 8.64 -11.38
N GLY A 64 -7.06 9.47 -10.41
CA GLY A 64 -7.96 10.25 -9.57
C GLY A 64 -7.22 11.19 -8.62
N PRO A 65 -7.92 11.79 -7.65
CA PRO A 65 -7.40 12.88 -6.82
C PRO A 65 -6.08 12.57 -6.13
N SER A 66 -5.91 11.35 -5.59
CA SER A 66 -4.65 10.97 -4.93
C SER A 66 -3.51 10.82 -5.93
N THR A 67 -3.74 10.15 -7.07
CA THR A 67 -2.69 10.00 -8.09
C THR A 67 -2.29 11.33 -8.70
N GLU A 68 -3.21 12.28 -8.86
CA GLU A 68 -2.91 13.64 -9.31
C GLU A 68 -2.07 14.40 -8.28
N THR A 69 -2.50 14.39 -7.02
CA THR A 69 -1.83 15.09 -5.91
C THR A 69 -0.41 14.57 -5.69
N PHE A 70 -0.26 13.25 -5.57
CA PHE A 70 1.02 12.64 -5.29
C PHE A 70 1.89 12.51 -6.54
N GLY A 71 1.30 12.44 -7.74
CA GLY A 71 2.03 12.51 -9.01
C GLY A 71 2.72 13.87 -9.20
N ALA A 72 2.01 14.97 -8.91
CA ALA A 72 2.61 16.30 -8.92
C ALA A 72 3.78 16.39 -7.92
N LEU A 73 3.63 15.78 -6.73
CA LEU A 73 4.68 15.75 -5.70
C LEU A 73 5.88 14.88 -6.12
N ALA A 74 5.63 13.70 -6.69
CA ALA A 74 6.67 12.81 -7.20
C ALA A 74 7.52 13.53 -8.27
N LYS A 75 6.86 14.21 -9.20
CA LYS A 75 7.51 15.03 -10.23
C LYS A 75 8.31 16.20 -9.64
N GLU A 76 7.75 16.93 -8.69
CA GLU A 76 8.43 18.04 -7.99
C GLU A 76 9.73 17.58 -7.35
N LEU A 77 9.71 16.39 -6.72
CA LEU A 77 10.83 15.88 -5.93
C LEU A 77 11.78 14.97 -6.74
N GLY A 78 11.39 14.55 -7.95
CA GLY A 78 12.16 13.64 -8.78
C GLY A 78 12.31 12.23 -8.15
N ILE A 79 11.28 11.72 -7.48
CA ILE A 79 11.28 10.44 -6.79
C ILE A 79 10.22 9.48 -7.37
N VAL A 80 10.46 8.17 -7.23
CA VAL A 80 9.43 7.16 -7.41
C VAL A 80 8.63 7.04 -6.10
N LEU A 81 7.30 6.96 -6.21
CA LEU A 81 6.42 6.95 -5.04
C LEU A 81 5.41 5.80 -5.14
N VAL A 82 5.35 4.98 -4.09
CA VAL A 82 4.38 3.88 -3.98
C VAL A 82 3.25 4.29 -3.05
N LEU A 83 2.03 4.32 -3.60
CA LEU A 83 0.78 4.60 -2.92
C LEU A 83 0.02 3.30 -2.62
N SER A 84 -0.95 3.34 -1.70
CA SER A 84 -1.97 2.30 -1.53
C SER A 84 -3.32 2.98 -1.31
N LEU A 85 -4.30 2.65 -2.14
CA LEU A 85 -5.55 3.39 -2.29
C LEU A 85 -6.77 2.46 -2.27
N PHE A 86 -7.91 3.00 -1.83
CA PHE A 86 -9.22 2.40 -2.04
C PHE A 86 -9.71 2.74 -3.45
N GLU A 87 -9.50 1.81 -4.41
CA GLU A 87 -9.87 2.02 -5.81
C GLU A 87 -11.36 1.77 -6.04
N LYS A 88 -12.07 2.74 -6.61
CA LYS A 88 -13.38 2.58 -7.24
C LYS A 88 -13.17 2.31 -8.72
N ARG A 89 -13.19 1.04 -9.13
CA ARG A 89 -13.02 0.64 -10.54
C ARG A 89 -14.26 0.88 -11.37
N ALA A 90 -15.42 0.56 -10.79
CA ALA A 90 -16.74 0.74 -11.37
C ALA A 90 -17.80 0.80 -10.24
N PRO A 91 -19.04 1.16 -10.51
CA PRO A 91 -20.11 1.04 -9.53
C PRO A 91 -20.22 -0.40 -8.99
N GLY A 92 -20.10 -0.56 -7.66
CA GLY A 92 -20.13 -1.86 -6.99
C GLY A 92 -18.86 -2.70 -7.12
N LEU A 93 -17.78 -2.19 -7.73
CA LEU A 93 -16.52 -2.91 -7.90
C LEU A 93 -15.34 -2.09 -7.35
N TYR A 94 -14.76 -2.59 -6.27
CA TYR A 94 -13.72 -1.89 -5.52
C TYR A 94 -12.52 -2.79 -5.24
N HIS A 95 -11.33 -2.19 -5.12
CA HIS A 95 -10.10 -2.90 -4.82
C HIS A 95 -9.23 -2.13 -3.81
N ASN A 96 -8.42 -2.87 -3.07
CA ASN A 96 -7.26 -2.33 -2.38
C ASN A 96 -6.09 -2.34 -3.38
N THR A 97 -5.62 -1.15 -3.78
CA THR A 97 -4.73 -1.02 -4.94
C THR A 97 -3.46 -0.25 -4.60
N ALA A 98 -2.32 -0.87 -4.80
CA ALA A 98 -1.04 -0.17 -4.80
C ALA A 98 -0.81 0.47 -6.18
N VAL A 99 -0.34 1.73 -6.19
CA VAL A 99 -0.02 2.49 -7.39
C VAL A 99 1.40 2.98 -7.32
N VAL A 100 2.16 2.78 -8.37
CA VAL A 100 3.53 3.28 -8.49
C VAL A 100 3.54 4.51 -9.40
N LEU A 101 4.01 5.61 -8.87
CA LEU A 101 4.21 6.85 -9.59
C LEU A 101 5.69 7.01 -9.96
N GLU A 102 5.97 7.32 -11.22
CA GLU A 102 7.31 7.58 -11.73
C GLU A 102 7.77 9.01 -11.38
N LYS A 103 9.08 9.28 -11.50
CA LYS A 103 9.73 10.58 -11.23
C LYS A 103 9.17 11.75 -12.05
N ASP A 104 8.53 11.48 -13.17
CA ASP A 104 7.84 12.48 -13.98
C ASP A 104 6.39 12.73 -13.55
N GLY A 105 5.91 11.98 -12.54
CA GLY A 105 4.58 12.06 -11.98
C GLY A 105 3.54 11.18 -12.67
N THR A 106 3.93 10.43 -13.70
CA THR A 106 3.04 9.48 -14.38
C THR A 106 2.85 8.20 -13.57
N ILE A 107 1.77 7.48 -13.82
CA ILE A 107 1.55 6.15 -13.24
C ILE A 107 2.41 5.15 -14.02
N ALA A 108 3.45 4.61 -13.38
CA ALA A 108 4.29 3.55 -13.92
C ALA A 108 3.54 2.21 -13.97
N GLY A 109 2.69 1.96 -13.00
CA GLY A 109 1.87 0.76 -12.94
C GLY A 109 1.04 0.69 -11.65
N LYS A 110 0.24 -0.37 -11.54
CA LYS A 110 -0.55 -0.65 -10.33
C LYS A 110 -0.71 -2.14 -10.10
N TYR A 111 -0.92 -2.50 -8.85
CA TYR A 111 -1.25 -3.85 -8.41
C TYR A 111 -2.50 -3.81 -7.55
N ARG A 112 -3.44 -4.72 -7.77
CA ARG A 112 -4.62 -4.90 -6.93
C ARG A 112 -4.41 -6.08 -5.99
N LYS A 113 -4.55 -5.86 -4.69
CA LYS A 113 -4.36 -6.88 -3.65
C LYS A 113 -5.13 -8.16 -3.99
N MET A 114 -4.42 -9.27 -4.08
CA MET A 114 -5.00 -10.57 -4.45
C MET A 114 -5.58 -11.29 -3.24
N HIS A 115 -4.84 -11.30 -2.13
CA HIS A 115 -5.21 -12.02 -0.93
C HIS A 115 -5.92 -11.08 0.04
N ILE A 116 -7.24 -11.19 0.10
CA ILE A 116 -8.11 -10.31 0.89
C ILE A 116 -8.48 -11.01 2.18
N PRO A 117 -8.05 -10.50 3.37
CA PRO A 117 -8.41 -11.10 4.65
C PRO A 117 -9.89 -10.90 5.00
N ASP A 118 -10.39 -11.76 5.88
CA ASP A 118 -11.75 -11.74 6.39
C ASP A 118 -11.79 -12.24 7.84
N ASP A 119 -10.88 -11.73 8.64
CA ASP A 119 -10.75 -12.07 10.05
C ASP A 119 -11.39 -10.96 10.93
N PRO A 120 -11.68 -11.22 12.20
CA PRO A 120 -12.13 -10.19 13.13
C PRO A 120 -11.23 -8.94 13.11
N ALA A 121 -11.84 -7.77 12.94
CA ALA A 121 -11.18 -6.48 12.74
C ALA A 121 -10.40 -6.31 11.41
N TYR A 122 -10.53 -7.28 10.48
CA TYR A 122 -9.96 -7.22 9.13
C TYR A 122 -10.99 -7.67 8.09
N TYR A 123 -12.18 -7.08 8.11
CA TYR A 123 -13.31 -7.43 7.22
C TYR A 123 -13.11 -6.84 5.81
N GLU A 124 -11.95 -7.13 5.21
CA GLU A 124 -11.61 -6.54 3.91
C GLU A 124 -12.46 -7.09 2.76
N LYS A 125 -12.97 -8.33 2.87
CA LYS A 125 -13.86 -8.90 1.84
C LYS A 125 -15.19 -8.19 1.70
N PHE A 126 -15.65 -7.47 2.73
CA PHE A 126 -16.82 -6.60 2.63
C PHE A 126 -16.58 -5.44 1.65
N TYR A 127 -15.34 -4.95 1.56
CA TYR A 127 -14.98 -3.76 0.78
C TYR A 127 -14.35 -4.09 -0.57
N PHE A 128 -13.48 -5.11 -0.65
CA PHE A 128 -12.60 -5.31 -1.78
C PHE A 128 -12.84 -6.62 -2.51
N THR A 129 -12.89 -6.51 -3.83
CA THR A 129 -12.78 -7.65 -4.73
C THR A 129 -11.30 -8.03 -4.87
N PRO A 130 -10.95 -9.33 -4.88
CA PRO A 130 -9.59 -9.78 -5.18
C PRO A 130 -9.04 -9.19 -6.47
N GLY A 131 -7.72 -8.99 -6.51
CA GLY A 131 -7.02 -8.44 -7.66
C GLY A 131 -7.09 -9.33 -8.91
N ASP A 132 -7.00 -8.72 -10.07
CA ASP A 132 -7.13 -9.37 -11.38
C ASP A 132 -6.00 -8.99 -12.36
N LEU A 133 -4.95 -8.31 -11.88
CA LEU A 133 -3.83 -7.86 -12.70
C LEU A 133 -2.66 -8.86 -12.76
N GLY A 134 -2.74 -9.96 -11.98
CA GLY A 134 -1.64 -10.92 -11.84
C GLY A 134 -0.49 -10.38 -11.00
N PHE A 135 0.66 -11.07 -11.06
CA PHE A 135 1.87 -10.76 -10.31
C PHE A 135 2.98 -10.30 -11.27
N GLU A 136 2.86 -9.08 -11.78
CA GLU A 136 3.82 -8.49 -12.73
C GLU A 136 4.61 -7.37 -12.06
N PRO A 137 5.97 -7.44 -12.07
CA PRO A 137 6.80 -6.34 -11.60
C PRO A 137 6.57 -5.07 -12.41
N ILE A 138 6.63 -3.94 -11.74
CA ILE A 138 6.45 -2.62 -12.34
C ILE A 138 7.81 -2.02 -12.67
N ASN A 139 8.00 -1.66 -13.93
CA ASN A 139 9.21 -1.02 -14.43
C ASN A 139 9.26 0.42 -13.98
N THR A 140 10.36 0.84 -13.36
CA THR A 140 10.57 2.21 -12.91
C THR A 140 12.01 2.65 -13.15
N SER A 141 12.26 3.96 -13.04
CA SER A 141 13.63 4.52 -13.10
C SER A 141 14.54 4.11 -11.93
N VAL A 142 14.00 3.42 -10.92
CA VAL A 142 14.78 2.92 -9.76
C VAL A 142 14.86 1.39 -9.72
N GLY A 143 14.42 0.71 -10.77
CA GLY A 143 14.46 -0.74 -10.91
C GLY A 143 13.08 -1.37 -11.12
N HIS A 144 13.05 -2.69 -11.16
CA HIS A 144 11.85 -3.50 -11.30
C HIS A 144 11.23 -3.77 -9.93
N LEU A 145 10.09 -3.16 -9.63
CA LEU A 145 9.44 -3.24 -8.33
C LEU A 145 8.34 -4.30 -8.33
N GLY A 146 8.49 -5.34 -7.52
CA GLY A 146 7.44 -6.30 -7.21
C GLY A 146 6.56 -5.74 -6.10
N VAL A 147 5.49 -5.01 -6.47
CA VAL A 147 4.59 -4.39 -5.50
C VAL A 147 3.41 -5.29 -5.23
N LEU A 148 3.24 -5.62 -3.96
CA LEU A 148 2.19 -6.45 -3.38
C LEU A 148 1.58 -5.65 -2.22
N VAL A 149 0.55 -6.18 -1.53
CA VAL A 149 -0.07 -5.45 -0.42
C VAL A 149 -0.29 -6.36 0.79
N CYS A 150 0.26 -5.99 1.93
CA CYS A 150 -0.04 -6.49 3.26
C CYS A 150 -0.09 -8.03 3.33
N TRP A 151 -1.25 -8.63 3.46
CA TRP A 151 -1.44 -10.07 3.62
C TRP A 151 -0.94 -10.93 2.45
N ASP A 152 -0.72 -10.35 1.25
CA ASP A 152 -0.02 -11.02 0.15
C ASP A 152 1.35 -11.57 0.59
N GLN A 153 1.96 -10.96 1.63
CA GLN A 153 3.24 -11.39 2.21
C GLN A 153 3.20 -12.81 2.78
N TRP A 154 2.03 -13.32 3.16
CA TRP A 154 1.88 -14.67 3.71
C TRP A 154 1.82 -15.77 2.64
N TYR A 155 1.73 -15.40 1.37
CA TYR A 155 1.56 -16.31 0.24
C TYR A 155 2.84 -16.31 -0.61
N PRO A 156 3.70 -17.35 -0.47
CA PRO A 156 5.00 -17.40 -1.14
C PRO A 156 4.90 -17.38 -2.67
N GLU A 157 3.77 -17.81 -3.22
CA GLU A 157 3.55 -17.82 -4.67
C GLU A 157 3.66 -16.43 -5.28
N ALA A 158 3.10 -15.41 -4.63
CA ALA A 158 3.12 -14.03 -5.10
C ALA A 158 4.55 -13.49 -5.22
N ALA A 159 5.34 -13.64 -4.14
CA ALA A 159 6.73 -13.21 -4.09
C ALA A 159 7.61 -13.95 -5.11
N ARG A 160 7.44 -15.28 -5.20
CA ARG A 160 8.21 -16.11 -6.17
C ARG A 160 7.89 -15.75 -7.61
N LEU A 161 6.61 -15.54 -7.96
CA LEU A 161 6.22 -15.13 -9.30
C LEU A 161 6.78 -13.75 -9.65
N MET A 162 6.75 -12.79 -8.74
CA MET A 162 7.39 -11.48 -8.92
C MET A 162 8.90 -11.63 -9.15
N ALA A 163 9.59 -12.41 -8.31
CA ALA A 163 11.04 -12.64 -8.43
C ALA A 163 11.40 -13.34 -9.74
N MET A 164 10.65 -14.39 -10.14
CA MET A 164 10.86 -15.10 -11.41
C MET A 164 10.64 -14.22 -12.64
N ARG A 165 9.86 -13.16 -12.51
CA ARG A 165 9.61 -12.15 -13.55
C ARG A 165 10.56 -10.96 -13.49
N GLY A 166 11.58 -11.03 -12.65
CA GLY A 166 12.66 -10.05 -12.58
C GLY A 166 12.45 -8.91 -11.59
N ALA A 167 11.57 -9.07 -10.59
CA ALA A 167 11.50 -8.09 -9.51
C ALA A 167 12.84 -8.03 -8.76
N GLU A 168 13.40 -6.84 -8.62
CA GLU A 168 14.63 -6.57 -7.89
C GLU A 168 14.36 -6.20 -6.43
N MET A 169 13.14 -5.79 -6.13
CA MET A 169 12.68 -5.44 -4.79
C MET A 169 11.21 -5.81 -4.62
N LEU A 170 10.88 -6.46 -3.51
CA LEU A 170 9.50 -6.73 -3.11
C LEU A 170 9.06 -5.66 -2.10
N ILE A 171 7.88 -5.08 -2.32
CA ILE A 171 7.32 -3.99 -1.53
C ILE A 171 5.90 -4.36 -1.11
N TYR A 172 5.61 -4.22 0.19
CA TYR A 172 4.32 -4.52 0.78
C TYR A 172 3.80 -3.35 1.63
N PRO A 173 3.11 -2.35 1.05
CA PRO A 173 2.33 -1.42 1.86
C PRO A 173 1.44 -2.20 2.83
N THR A 174 1.52 -1.88 4.11
CA THR A 174 0.86 -2.66 5.16
C THR A 174 0.19 -1.75 6.18
N ALA A 175 -1.00 -2.15 6.64
CA ALA A 175 -1.74 -1.52 7.75
C ALA A 175 -2.06 -2.61 8.79
N ILE A 176 -1.09 -2.93 9.63
CA ILE A 176 -1.22 -3.88 10.72
C ILE A 176 -0.51 -3.34 11.95
N GLY A 177 -0.97 -3.74 13.12
CA GLY A 177 -0.38 -3.35 14.40
C GLY A 177 -0.92 -4.22 15.51
N TRP A 178 -0.55 -3.88 16.72
CA TRP A 178 -1.11 -4.48 17.93
C TRP A 178 -2.20 -3.59 18.48
N GLU A 179 -3.29 -4.20 18.92
CA GLU A 179 -4.33 -3.50 19.67
C GLU A 179 -3.91 -3.33 21.13
N SER A 180 -4.47 -2.33 21.78
CA SER A 180 -4.19 -2.08 23.20
C SER A 180 -4.68 -3.19 24.12
N SER A 181 -5.66 -3.97 23.68
CA SER A 181 -6.24 -5.13 24.36
C SER A 181 -5.45 -6.41 24.17
N ASP A 182 -4.51 -6.49 23.20
CA ASP A 182 -3.77 -7.69 22.90
C ASP A 182 -2.86 -8.07 24.05
N THR A 183 -2.89 -9.33 24.43
CA THR A 183 -1.94 -9.94 25.37
C THR A 183 -0.53 -10.01 24.76
N GLN A 184 0.48 -10.17 25.59
CA GLN A 184 1.84 -10.34 25.08
C GLN A 184 1.97 -11.60 24.21
N GLU A 185 1.29 -12.69 24.55
CA GLU A 185 1.29 -13.93 23.76
C GLU A 185 0.68 -13.70 22.35
N GLU A 186 -0.41 -12.96 22.25
CA GLU A 186 -1.01 -12.61 20.96
C GLU A 186 -0.07 -11.74 20.11
N LYS A 187 0.59 -10.76 20.71
CA LYS A 187 1.60 -9.92 20.06
C LYS A 187 2.77 -10.74 19.54
N ASP A 188 3.30 -11.64 20.35
CA ASP A 188 4.45 -12.49 19.99
C ASP A 188 4.06 -13.48 18.89
N ARG A 189 2.85 -14.06 18.96
CA ARG A 189 2.32 -14.96 17.92
C ARG A 189 2.14 -14.24 16.59
N GLN A 190 1.56 -13.04 16.60
CA GLN A 190 1.38 -12.24 15.40
C GLN A 190 2.72 -11.85 14.78
N LEU A 191 3.65 -11.34 15.58
CA LEU A 191 5.00 -11.01 15.12
C LEU A 191 5.72 -12.25 14.56
N GLY A 192 5.62 -13.38 15.24
CA GLY A 192 6.21 -14.64 14.80
C GLY A 192 5.66 -15.09 13.44
N ALA A 193 4.35 -14.99 13.22
CA ALA A 193 3.71 -15.32 11.96
C ALA A 193 4.22 -14.40 10.81
N TRP A 194 4.23 -13.09 11.01
CA TRP A 194 4.71 -12.14 10.00
C TRP A 194 6.19 -12.35 9.66
N VAL A 195 7.05 -12.56 10.66
CA VAL A 195 8.49 -12.80 10.44
C VAL A 195 8.70 -14.13 9.71
N THR A 196 8.07 -15.21 10.20
CA THR A 196 8.27 -16.56 9.65
C THR A 196 7.79 -16.64 8.19
N LEU A 197 6.59 -16.12 7.92
CA LEU A 197 6.02 -16.20 6.58
C LEU A 197 6.74 -15.30 5.59
N SER A 198 7.37 -14.20 6.04
CA SER A 198 8.23 -13.38 5.19
C SER A 198 9.56 -14.04 4.85
N LEU A 199 10.06 -14.97 5.67
CA LEU A 199 11.35 -15.61 5.46
C LEU A 199 11.32 -16.85 4.55
N ILE A 200 10.15 -17.34 4.16
CA ILE A 200 10.01 -18.51 3.29
C ILE A 200 9.97 -18.19 1.80
N HIS A 201 10.09 -16.92 1.43
CA HIS A 201 10.07 -16.44 0.03
C HIS A 201 11.46 -16.47 -0.65
#